data_c0d57b98a0d62845787c5a7be8794ca2
#
_entry.id   c0d57b98a0d62845787c5a7be8794ca2
#
_cell.length_a   1.000
_cell.length_b   1.000
_cell.length_c   1.000
_cell.angle_alpha   90.00
_cell.angle_beta   90.00
_cell.angle_gamma   90.00
#
_symmetry.space_group_name_H-M   'P 1'
#
loop_
_entity.id
_entity.type
_entity.pdbx_description
1 polymer ?
#
loop_
_entity_poly.entity_id
_entity_poly.type
_entity_poly.pdbx_seq_one_letter_code
_entity_poly.pdbx_strand_id
1 'polypeptide(L)'
;EPCGLTQMISMRYGAVPVVRATGGLRDTIFDVDTEKDRAAWEVDGSTDWKVTGDATNGFSFEGTDAGGLEYALDRALDSYYNDRAWFRKFQERIMRQDWSWNRPALDYIELYYSAIRG
;
A
#
# COMPACT_ATOMS: atom_id res chain seq x y z
N GLU A 1 -9.68 -13.91 0.92
CA GLU A 1 -10.42 -13.36 2.04
C GLU A 1 -11.28 -12.18 1.54
N PRO A 2 -12.59 -12.13 1.86
CA PRO A 2 -13.53 -11.24 1.17
C PRO A 2 -13.47 -9.77 1.60
N CYS A 3 -12.84 -9.44 2.73
CA CYS A 3 -12.85 -8.07 3.27
C CYS A 3 -11.58 -7.27 3.01
N GLY A 4 -10.52 -7.90 2.51
CA GLY A 4 -9.25 -7.22 2.26
C GLY A 4 -8.53 -6.69 3.50
N LEU A 5 -8.68 -7.36 4.65
CA LEU A 5 -8.13 -6.90 5.91
C LEU A 5 -6.72 -7.45 6.22
N THR A 6 -6.37 -8.60 5.64
CA THR A 6 -5.12 -9.29 5.98
C THR A 6 -3.89 -8.41 5.76
N GLN A 7 -3.78 -7.76 4.61
CA GLN A 7 -2.65 -6.89 4.31
C GLN A 7 -2.63 -5.63 5.18
N MET A 8 -3.80 -5.08 5.50
CA MET A 8 -3.90 -3.89 6.35
C MET A 8 -3.47 -4.21 7.78
N ILE A 9 -3.90 -5.34 8.31
CA ILE A 9 -3.49 -5.83 9.64
C ILE A 9 -1.98 -6.09 9.66
N SER A 10 -1.45 -6.77 8.65
CA SER A 10 -0.02 -7.05 8.54
C SER A 10 0.81 -5.77 8.57
N MET A 11 0.42 -4.77 7.77
CA MET A 11 1.11 -3.49 7.74
C MET A 11 1.06 -2.76 9.08
N ARG A 12 -0.06 -2.81 9.76
CA ARG A 12 -0.21 -2.17 11.09
C ARG A 12 0.74 -2.77 12.11
N TYR A 13 1.07 -4.04 11.99
CA TYR A 13 2.05 -4.72 12.85
C TYR A 13 3.49 -4.68 12.32
N GLY A 14 3.74 -3.94 11.25
CA GLY A 14 5.09 -3.76 10.69
C GLY A 14 5.55 -4.90 9.78
N ALA A 15 4.68 -5.79 9.39
CA ALA A 15 4.99 -6.84 8.42
C ALA A 15 4.86 -6.30 7.00
N VAL A 16 5.94 -6.34 6.23
CA VAL A 16 5.98 -5.84 4.87
C VAL A 16 5.28 -6.83 3.93
N PRO A 17 4.24 -6.41 3.21
CA PRO A 17 3.53 -7.31 2.30
C PRO A 17 4.30 -7.54 1.00
N VAL A 18 4.29 -8.80 0.56
CA VAL A 18 4.72 -9.22 -0.78
C VAL A 18 3.51 -9.89 -1.41
N VAL A 19 2.94 -9.28 -2.45
CA VAL A 19 1.63 -9.69 -2.96
C VAL A 19 1.61 -9.77 -4.48
N ARG A 20 0.71 -10.59 -4.99
CA ARG A 20 0.31 -10.52 -6.40
C ARG A 20 -0.66 -9.33 -6.57
N ALA A 21 -0.40 -8.49 -7.56
CA ALA A 21 -1.18 -7.27 -7.82
C ALA A 21 -2.53 -7.63 -8.48
N THR A 22 -3.48 -8.06 -7.66
CA THR A 22 -4.83 -8.43 -8.11
C THR A 22 -5.88 -8.03 -7.07
N GLY A 23 -7.09 -7.71 -7.53
CA GLY A 23 -8.22 -7.36 -6.67
C GLY A 23 -7.87 -6.28 -5.64
N GLY A 24 -8.34 -6.44 -4.43
CA GLY A 24 -8.07 -5.52 -3.32
C GLY A 24 -6.60 -5.40 -2.93
N LEU A 25 -5.77 -6.39 -3.24
CA LEU A 25 -4.32 -6.27 -3.04
C LEU A 25 -3.73 -5.20 -3.97
N ARG A 26 -4.15 -5.14 -5.22
CA ARG A 26 -3.75 -4.09 -6.16
C ARG A 26 -4.17 -2.70 -5.68
N ASP A 27 -5.33 -2.61 -5.03
CA ASP A 27 -5.91 -1.33 -4.60
C ASP A 27 -5.27 -0.79 -3.32
N THR A 28 -4.60 -1.62 -2.55
CA THR A 28 -4.08 -1.26 -1.22
C THR A 28 -2.57 -1.38 -1.08
N ILE A 29 -1.92 -2.20 -1.89
CA ILE A 29 -0.47 -2.39 -1.85
C ILE A 29 0.17 -1.74 -3.07
N PHE A 30 1.11 -0.83 -2.81
CA PHE A 30 1.80 -0.02 -3.81
C PHE A 30 3.27 -0.35 -3.81
N ASP A 31 3.76 -0.90 -4.92
CA ASP A 31 5.13 -1.36 -5.09
C ASP A 31 6.14 -0.22 -4.90
N VAL A 32 7.18 -0.46 -4.12
CA VAL A 32 8.19 0.54 -3.75
C VAL A 32 8.93 1.13 -4.94
N ASP A 33 9.03 0.40 -6.04
CA ASP A 33 9.80 0.84 -7.21
C ASP A 33 8.93 1.43 -8.32
N THR A 34 7.70 0.94 -8.49
CA THR A 34 6.89 1.21 -9.68
C THR A 34 5.62 2.01 -9.44
N GLU A 35 5.17 2.16 -8.20
CA GLU A 35 3.85 2.74 -7.93
C GLU A 35 3.86 3.95 -6.98
N LYS A 36 4.92 4.74 -6.99
CA LYS A 36 5.05 5.92 -6.12
C LYS A 36 3.94 6.95 -6.37
N ASP A 37 3.65 7.24 -7.62
CA ASP A 37 2.63 8.23 -7.98
C ASP A 37 1.24 7.77 -7.57
N ARG A 38 0.94 6.49 -7.80
CA ARG A 38 -0.34 5.90 -7.43
C ARG A 38 -0.51 5.86 -5.91
N ALA A 39 0.53 5.46 -5.18
CA ALA A 39 0.52 5.44 -3.72
C ALA A 39 0.20 6.81 -3.14
N ALA A 40 0.75 7.85 -3.72
CA ALA A 40 0.52 9.22 -3.30
C ALA A 40 -0.95 9.64 -3.38
N TRP A 41 -1.66 9.17 -4.41
CA TRP A 41 -3.08 9.46 -4.59
C TRP A 41 -3.99 8.64 -3.67
N GLU A 42 -3.70 7.36 -3.58
CA GLU A 42 -4.63 6.40 -2.95
C GLU A 42 -4.47 6.34 -1.44
N VAL A 43 -3.24 6.44 -0.94
CA VAL A 43 -2.98 6.27 0.49
C VAL A 43 -3.23 7.55 1.28
N ASP A 44 -2.71 8.65 0.80
CA ASP A 44 -2.76 9.89 1.56
C ASP A 44 -3.96 10.78 1.19
N GLY A 45 -4.37 10.79 -0.06
CA GLY A 45 -5.54 11.55 -0.51
C GLY A 45 -5.53 13.03 -0.18
N SER A 46 -4.54 13.47 0.55
CA SER A 46 -4.28 14.87 0.85
C SER A 46 -3.10 15.34 0.00
N THR A 47 -2.97 16.64 -0.12
CA THR A 47 -1.82 17.23 -0.81
C THR A 47 -0.54 17.12 0.02
N ASP A 48 -0.64 16.64 1.24
CA ASP A 48 0.47 16.60 2.19
C ASP A 48 1.49 15.52 1.86
N TRP A 49 1.12 14.49 1.11
CA TRP A 49 2.08 13.49 0.64
C TRP A 49 3.26 14.09 -0.13
N LYS A 50 3.03 15.22 -0.79
CA LYS A 50 4.09 15.95 -1.49
C LYS A 50 5.15 16.48 -0.53
N VAL A 51 4.77 16.67 0.71
CA VAL A 51 5.67 17.13 1.78
C VAL A 51 6.29 15.95 2.50
N THR A 52 5.56 14.87 2.68
CA THR A 52 6.00 13.70 3.43
C THR A 52 6.77 12.68 2.60
N GLY A 53 6.64 12.71 1.27
CA GLY A 53 7.42 11.87 0.36
C GLY A 53 6.73 10.58 -0.07
N ASP A 54 7.44 9.48 0.01
CA ASP A 54 7.04 8.19 -0.54
C ASP A 54 5.97 7.50 0.32
N ALA A 55 4.82 7.17 -0.28
CA ALA A 55 3.72 6.46 0.37
C ALA A 55 3.62 4.98 -0.04
N THR A 56 4.58 4.45 -0.78
CA THR A 56 4.60 3.03 -1.14
C THR A 56 4.69 2.14 0.09
N ASN A 57 4.15 0.93 0.01
CA ASN A 57 3.93 0.12 1.21
C ASN A 57 4.16 -1.39 1.02
N GLY A 58 4.71 -1.83 -0.10
CA GLY A 58 4.94 -3.25 -0.30
C GLY A 58 5.73 -3.58 -1.56
N PHE A 59 5.81 -4.87 -1.83
CA PHE A 59 6.40 -5.42 -3.03
C PHE A 59 5.35 -6.22 -3.79
N SER A 60 5.21 -5.98 -5.07
CA SER A 60 4.18 -6.64 -5.87
C SER A 60 4.73 -7.30 -7.13
N PHE A 61 3.97 -8.26 -7.64
CA PHE A 61 4.22 -8.91 -8.92
C PHE A 61 2.88 -9.17 -9.62
N GLU A 62 2.89 -9.38 -10.92
CA GLU A 62 1.65 -9.53 -11.71
C GLU A 62 1.40 -10.93 -12.19
N GLY A 63 2.44 -11.66 -12.55
CA GLY A 63 2.31 -13.01 -13.11
C GLY A 63 1.78 -14.04 -12.12
N THR A 64 1.38 -15.20 -12.65
CA THR A 64 0.90 -16.33 -11.85
C THR A 64 1.96 -17.43 -11.70
N ASP A 65 3.15 -17.22 -12.24
CA ASP A 65 4.26 -18.14 -12.17
C ASP A 65 5.16 -17.92 -10.95
N ALA A 66 6.02 -18.87 -10.66
CA ALA A 66 6.97 -18.78 -9.57
C ALA A 66 7.99 -17.64 -9.77
N GLY A 67 8.33 -17.31 -11.01
CA GLY A 67 9.31 -16.27 -11.33
C GLY A 67 8.91 -14.88 -10.85
N GLY A 68 7.63 -14.53 -10.98
CA GLY A 68 7.11 -13.26 -10.47
C GLY A 68 7.21 -13.16 -8.95
N LEU A 69 6.81 -14.22 -8.26
CA LEU A 69 6.90 -14.29 -6.80
C LEU A 69 8.36 -14.22 -6.34
N GLU A 70 9.24 -14.99 -6.94
CA GLU A 70 10.66 -14.99 -6.60
C GLU A 70 11.29 -13.61 -6.78
N TYR A 71 10.98 -12.92 -7.88
CA TYR A 71 11.47 -11.58 -8.14
C TYR A 71 11.06 -10.59 -7.06
N ALA A 72 9.78 -10.58 -6.69
CA ALA A 72 9.28 -9.68 -5.66
C ALA A 72 9.84 -10.02 -4.28
N LEU A 73 9.91 -11.31 -3.95
CA LEU A 73 10.45 -11.79 -2.68
C LEU A 73 11.95 -11.49 -2.55
N ASP A 74 12.71 -11.68 -3.62
CA ASP A 74 14.15 -11.37 -3.64
C ASP A 74 14.41 -9.89 -3.39
N ARG A 75 13.62 -9.00 -3.97
CA ARG A 75 13.72 -7.55 -3.73
C ARG A 75 13.45 -7.22 -2.26
N ALA A 76 12.43 -7.83 -1.69
CA ALA A 76 12.08 -7.62 -0.27
C ALA A 76 13.18 -8.13 0.66
N LEU A 77 13.70 -9.32 0.42
CA LEU A 77 14.79 -9.92 1.20
C LEU A 77 16.09 -9.16 1.03
N ASP A 78 16.41 -8.71 -0.17
CA ASP A 78 17.58 -7.88 -0.43
C ASP A 78 17.55 -6.59 0.40
N SER A 79 16.41 -5.91 0.40
CA SER A 79 16.22 -4.71 1.22
C SER A 79 16.38 -5.01 2.70
N TYR A 80 15.84 -6.12 3.18
CA TYR A 80 15.94 -6.53 4.59
C TYR A 80 17.38 -6.83 5.01
N TYR A 81 18.13 -7.56 4.20
CA TYR A 81 19.49 -7.99 4.56
C TYR A 81 20.56 -6.95 4.25
N ASN A 82 20.41 -6.20 3.16
CA ASN A 82 21.47 -5.31 2.65
C ASN A 82 21.20 -3.82 2.89
N ASP A 83 19.97 -3.44 3.27
CA ASP A 83 19.65 -2.05 3.58
C ASP A 83 18.68 -1.97 4.79
N ARG A 84 19.17 -2.41 5.94
CA ARG A 84 18.39 -2.46 7.18
C ARG A 84 17.85 -1.10 7.61
N ALA A 85 18.62 -0.04 7.41
CA ALA A 85 18.21 1.30 7.79
C ALA A 85 17.00 1.76 6.96
N TRP A 86 17.04 1.52 5.65
CA TRP A 86 15.92 1.80 4.77
C TRP A 86 14.70 0.94 5.13
N PHE A 87 14.92 -0.35 5.36
CA PHE A 87 13.85 -1.30 5.68
C PHE A 87 13.12 -0.92 6.98
N ARG A 88 13.84 -0.49 8.00
CA ARG A 88 13.25 -0.02 9.26
C ARG A 88 12.38 1.23 9.06
N LYS A 89 12.86 2.20 8.30
CA LYS A 89 12.07 3.39 7.96
C LYS A 89 10.83 3.03 7.15
N PHE A 90 10.96 2.07 6.27
CA PHE A 90 9.86 1.54 5.49
C PHE A 90 8.80 0.88 6.39
N GLN A 91 9.21 0.02 7.31
CA GLN A 91 8.30 -0.57 8.29
C GLN A 91 7.58 0.50 9.13
N GLU A 92 8.30 1.50 9.59
CA GLU A 92 7.72 2.61 10.34
C GLU A 92 6.67 3.36 9.51
N ARG A 93 6.96 3.61 8.25
CA ARG A 93 6.03 4.26 7.32
C ARG A 93 4.75 3.48 7.13
N ILE A 94 4.83 2.18 6.87
CA ILE A 94 3.64 1.35 6.64
C ILE A 94 2.79 1.20 7.90
N MET A 95 3.40 1.19 9.08
CA MET A 95 2.68 1.16 10.34
C MET A 95 1.90 2.45 10.61
N ARG A 96 2.34 3.57 10.07
CA ARG A 96 1.69 4.88 10.24
C ARG A 96 0.59 5.15 9.23
N GLN A 97 0.52 4.39 8.15
CA GLN A 97 -0.54 4.56 7.16
C GLN A 97 -1.91 4.33 7.79
N ASP A 98 -2.83 5.24 7.52
CA ASP A 98 -4.18 5.20 8.07
C ASP A 98 -5.12 4.48 7.11
N TRP A 99 -5.53 3.27 7.48
CA TRP A 99 -6.51 2.45 6.77
C TRP A 99 -7.87 2.43 7.48
N SER A 100 -8.11 3.38 8.39
CA SER A 100 -9.38 3.52 9.09
C SER A 100 -10.48 4.09 8.19
N TRP A 101 -11.66 4.25 8.75
CA TRP A 101 -12.81 4.86 8.06
C TRP A 101 -12.71 6.38 7.90
N ASN A 102 -11.64 7.03 8.36
CA ASN A 102 -11.51 8.49 8.28
C ASN A 102 -11.65 9.00 6.85
N ARG A 103 -10.91 8.43 5.91
CA ARG A 103 -10.99 8.79 4.50
C ARG A 103 -12.21 8.20 3.80
N PRO A 104 -12.46 6.88 3.84
CA PRO A 104 -13.62 6.31 3.17
C PRO A 104 -14.94 6.94 3.57
N ALA A 105 -15.10 7.36 4.83
CA ALA A 105 -16.30 8.04 5.27
C ALA A 105 -16.55 9.36 4.51
N LEU A 106 -15.51 10.11 4.22
CA LEU A 106 -15.62 11.34 3.43
C LEU A 106 -16.03 11.04 1.99
N ASP A 107 -15.46 10.01 1.39
CA ASP A 107 -15.80 9.58 0.03
C ASP A 107 -17.26 9.14 -0.06
N TYR A 108 -17.77 8.42 0.93
CA TYR A 108 -19.18 8.06 1.03
C TYR A 108 -20.09 9.28 1.18
N ILE A 109 -19.71 10.24 2.01
CA ILE A 109 -20.47 11.48 2.17
C ILE A 109 -20.55 12.23 0.85
N GLU A 110 -19.44 12.36 0.14
CA GLU A 110 -19.40 13.01 -1.17
C GLU A 110 -20.28 12.29 -2.20
N LEU A 111 -20.24 10.97 -2.21
CA LEU A 111 -21.10 10.15 -3.07
C LEU A 111 -22.58 10.41 -2.79
N TYR A 112 -22.99 10.48 -1.52
CA TYR A 112 -24.36 10.78 -1.15
C TYR A 112 -24.79 12.17 -1.59
N TYR A 113 -23.95 13.18 -1.43
CA TYR A 113 -24.24 14.52 -1.95
C TYR A 113 -24.37 14.56 -3.47
N SER A 114 -23.51 13.85 -4.18
CA SER A 114 -23.59 13.73 -5.63
C SER A 114 -24.90 13.07 -6.07
N ALA A 115 -25.33 12.04 -5.39
CA ALA A 115 -26.57 11.34 -5.69
C ALA A 115 -27.81 12.24 -5.47
N ILE A 116 -27.78 13.08 -4.44
CA ILE A 116 -28.90 14.03 -4.16
C ILE A 116 -28.95 15.13 -5.22
N ARG A 117 -27.81 15.60 -5.70
CA ARG A 117 -27.73 16.67 -6.72
C ARG A 117 -28.03 16.18 -8.13
N GLY A 118 -27.76 14.92 -8.37
CA GLY A 118 -27.86 14.32 -9.69
C GLY A 118 -29.24 13.86 -10.06
#